data_1ef59a46f9ad1a8fd47464fd13b86f7b
#
_entry.id   1ef59a46f9ad1a8fd47464fd13b86f7b
#
_cell.length_a   1.000
_cell.length_b   1.000
_cell.length_c   1.000
_cell.angle_alpha   90.00
_cell.angle_beta   90.00
_cell.angle_gamma   90.00
#
_symmetry.space_group_name_H-M   'P 1'
#
loop_
_entity.id
_entity.type
_entity.pdbx_description
1 polymer ?
#
loop_
_entity_poly.entity_id
_entity_poly.type
_entity_poly.pdbx_seq_one_letter_code
_entity_poly.pdbx_strand_id
1 'polypeptide(L)'
;AQKMVGEGISIDPLDHFLVAPIAGEVIDVQPSGHAVTIRSAEGLEVLMHIGLDTVKMQGAGFDPQVREGQTVAVGDVLVDFDLDQVATGAKSLLTQMVIANSDVIASLTPRTGQVRAGQDVVADIVLGDASSEGAATVGGRTVSSEGILVPNPTGLHARPSATLVALAKGYESQVRIRRGEDVANAKSIMAIMGLAVERGQKVVVTAHGSDADDAVAAIGQAIRDGLGEDCPPIAPGGDDTSAVPALTPDAMAAAQEVFRQEQRALDPNVMLGVAASPGLGIGTVLQVRHEDITVAEYGADHHTERRKLNSAIDRALLDLSALHDRLAAEADRERAEIFAAHQEILGDPELLDLAVSAIDKGKSAQYAWRGAFNNYADRLAGLANEVLAG
;
A
#
# COMPACT_ATOMS: atom_id res chain seq x y z
N ALA A 1 -4.49 8.57 -9.42
CA ALA A 1 -5.49 7.85 -8.63
C ALA A 1 -4.93 6.45 -8.35
N GLN A 2 -4.78 6.13 -7.08
CA GLN A 2 -4.30 4.81 -6.68
C GLN A 2 -5.27 3.73 -7.17
N LYS A 3 -4.75 2.69 -7.82
CA LYS A 3 -5.46 1.44 -8.12
C LYS A 3 -5.69 0.63 -6.83
N MET A 4 -6.33 1.22 -5.83
CA MET A 4 -6.59 0.54 -4.55
C MET A 4 -7.80 -0.40 -4.59
N VAL A 5 -8.63 -0.32 -5.64
CA VAL A 5 -9.88 -1.10 -5.74
C VAL A 5 -10.05 -1.76 -7.12
N GLY A 6 -9.09 -1.62 -8.05
CA GLY A 6 -9.19 -2.18 -9.40
C GLY A 6 -8.65 -1.27 -10.50
N GLU A 7 -8.76 -1.69 -11.76
CA GLU A 7 -8.47 -0.85 -12.93
C GLU A 7 -9.64 0.11 -13.18
N GLY A 8 -9.34 1.36 -13.51
CA GLY A 8 -10.40 2.34 -13.66
C GLY A 8 -9.97 3.66 -14.28
N ILE A 9 -10.90 4.58 -14.36
CA ILE A 9 -10.72 5.93 -14.88
C ILE A 9 -11.25 6.96 -13.88
N SER A 10 -10.77 8.20 -13.99
CA SER A 10 -11.26 9.33 -13.21
C SER A 10 -11.89 10.35 -14.15
N ILE A 11 -13.07 10.85 -13.81
CA ILE A 11 -13.80 11.86 -14.55
C ILE A 11 -13.97 13.08 -13.66
N ASP A 12 -13.65 14.26 -14.20
CA ASP A 12 -13.95 15.54 -13.55
C ASP A 12 -15.35 15.99 -13.98
N PRO A 13 -16.38 15.92 -13.11
CA PRO A 13 -17.75 16.18 -13.49
C PRO A 13 -17.99 17.70 -13.72
N LEU A 14 -18.66 18.01 -14.81
CA LEU A 14 -19.17 19.35 -15.11
C LEU A 14 -20.69 19.43 -14.98
N ASP A 15 -21.34 18.32 -14.65
CA ASP A 15 -22.78 18.17 -14.50
C ASP A 15 -23.11 17.48 -13.16
N HIS A 16 -24.34 17.60 -12.69
CA HIS A 16 -24.78 17.13 -11.38
C HIS A 16 -25.37 15.69 -11.40
N PHE A 17 -25.32 15.00 -12.54
CA PHE A 17 -25.82 13.64 -12.65
C PHE A 17 -24.68 12.61 -12.79
N LEU A 18 -24.72 11.58 -11.95
CA LEU A 18 -24.02 10.34 -12.22
C LEU A 18 -24.94 9.42 -13.03
N VAL A 19 -24.49 8.96 -14.20
CA VAL A 19 -25.28 8.07 -15.05
C VAL A 19 -24.63 6.68 -15.17
N ALA A 20 -25.44 5.68 -15.48
CA ALA A 20 -24.99 4.31 -15.67
C ALA A 20 -24.04 4.19 -16.88
N PRO A 21 -22.79 3.75 -16.70
CA PRO A 21 -21.82 3.56 -17.79
C PRO A 21 -22.04 2.26 -18.57
N ILE A 22 -22.71 1.29 -17.95
CA ILE A 22 -23.06 0.00 -18.51
C ILE A 22 -24.51 -0.36 -18.17
N ALA A 23 -25.15 -1.18 -19.00
CA ALA A 23 -26.42 -1.79 -18.63
C ALA A 23 -26.19 -2.94 -17.65
N GLY A 24 -27.07 -3.10 -16.65
CA GLY A 24 -26.93 -4.17 -15.68
C GLY A 24 -27.84 -4.02 -14.47
N GLU A 25 -27.54 -4.79 -13.43
CA GLU A 25 -28.23 -4.73 -12.14
C GLU A 25 -27.40 -3.89 -11.14
N VAL A 26 -28.05 -3.00 -10.42
CA VAL A 26 -27.45 -2.27 -9.30
C VAL A 26 -27.29 -3.25 -8.15
N ILE A 27 -26.04 -3.57 -7.79
CA ILE A 27 -25.72 -4.57 -6.73
C ILE A 27 -25.39 -3.94 -5.40
N ASP A 28 -25.04 -2.65 -5.39
CA ASP A 28 -24.77 -1.90 -4.16
C ASP A 28 -25.04 -0.43 -4.35
N VAL A 29 -25.68 0.19 -3.37
CA VAL A 29 -25.83 1.64 -3.22
C VAL A 29 -25.39 2.01 -1.83
N GLN A 30 -24.27 2.72 -1.73
CA GLN A 30 -23.76 3.14 -0.42
C GLN A 30 -24.77 3.97 0.35
N PRO A 31 -24.96 3.76 1.67
CA PRO A 31 -26.00 4.44 2.47
C PRO A 31 -25.94 5.97 2.42
N SER A 32 -24.77 6.54 2.19
CA SER A 32 -24.56 7.99 1.99
C SER A 32 -24.74 8.43 0.53
N GLY A 33 -25.17 7.58 -0.39
CA GLY A 33 -25.52 7.90 -1.75
C GLY A 33 -24.39 8.32 -2.70
N HIS A 34 -23.15 8.39 -2.20
CA HIS A 34 -22.00 8.89 -2.97
C HIS A 34 -21.36 7.84 -3.89
N ALA A 35 -21.75 6.56 -3.77
CA ALA A 35 -21.21 5.49 -4.60
C ALA A 35 -22.27 4.44 -4.95
N VAL A 36 -22.18 3.90 -6.18
CA VAL A 36 -23.08 2.89 -6.74
C VAL A 36 -22.25 1.86 -7.49
N THR A 37 -22.60 0.57 -7.34
CA THR A 37 -22.01 -0.53 -8.11
C THR A 37 -23.05 -1.19 -9.00
N ILE A 38 -22.69 -1.39 -10.27
CA ILE A 38 -23.52 -2.07 -11.27
C ILE A 38 -22.79 -3.33 -11.73
N ARG A 39 -23.53 -4.44 -11.87
CA ARG A 39 -23.06 -5.67 -12.48
C ARG A 39 -23.73 -5.86 -13.84
N SER A 40 -22.93 -6.02 -14.91
CA SER A 40 -23.46 -6.34 -16.24
C SER A 40 -23.94 -7.78 -16.33
N ALA A 41 -24.65 -8.12 -17.42
CA ALA A 41 -25.09 -9.48 -17.71
C ALA A 41 -23.90 -10.46 -17.91
N GLU A 42 -22.76 -9.95 -18.34
CA GLU A 42 -21.51 -10.68 -18.53
C GLU A 42 -20.68 -10.81 -17.23
N GLY A 43 -21.19 -10.26 -16.12
CA GLY A 43 -20.57 -10.35 -14.82
C GLY A 43 -19.55 -9.25 -14.50
N LEU A 44 -19.37 -8.24 -15.35
CA LEU A 44 -18.51 -7.11 -15.08
C LEU A 44 -19.10 -6.23 -13.99
N GLU A 45 -18.34 -5.94 -12.93
CA GLU A 45 -18.74 -5.06 -11.84
C GLU A 45 -18.04 -3.71 -11.96
N VAL A 46 -18.82 -2.64 -12.07
CA VAL A 46 -18.33 -1.26 -12.16
C VAL A 46 -18.81 -0.48 -10.95
N LEU A 47 -17.86 -0.09 -10.11
CA LEU A 47 -18.06 0.84 -9.00
C LEU A 47 -17.87 2.27 -9.48
N MET A 48 -18.83 3.13 -9.23
CA MET A 48 -18.73 4.57 -9.43
C MET A 48 -18.75 5.26 -8.07
N HIS A 49 -17.78 6.12 -7.82
CA HIS A 49 -17.62 6.85 -6.56
C HIS A 49 -17.47 8.33 -6.85
N ILE A 50 -18.45 9.13 -6.43
CA ILE A 50 -18.49 10.58 -6.67
C ILE A 50 -17.55 11.27 -5.70
N GLY A 51 -16.55 11.99 -6.22
CA GLY A 51 -15.60 12.76 -5.44
C GLY A 51 -14.64 11.95 -4.60
N LEU A 52 -13.79 12.63 -3.87
CA LEU A 52 -12.83 12.05 -2.91
C LEU A 52 -13.19 12.50 -1.49
N ASP A 53 -13.13 11.60 -0.53
CA ASP A 53 -13.47 11.82 0.89
C ASP A 53 -14.96 12.15 1.15
N THR A 54 -15.84 11.90 0.21
CA THR A 54 -17.28 12.19 0.26
C THR A 54 -18.04 11.37 1.30
N VAL A 55 -17.48 10.25 1.77
CA VAL A 55 -18.01 9.49 2.93
C VAL A 55 -18.20 10.38 4.16
N LYS A 56 -17.33 11.37 4.36
CA LYS A 56 -17.39 12.31 5.50
C LYS A 56 -18.60 13.25 5.43
N MET A 57 -19.21 13.40 4.27
CA MET A 57 -20.40 14.25 4.07
C MET A 57 -21.69 13.59 4.56
N GLN A 58 -21.66 12.29 4.93
CA GLN A 58 -22.79 11.55 5.52
C GLN A 58 -24.09 11.65 4.70
N GLY A 59 -23.98 11.72 3.37
CA GLY A 59 -25.11 11.82 2.44
C GLY A 59 -25.52 13.24 2.06
N ALA A 60 -24.93 14.27 2.66
CA ALA A 60 -25.26 15.65 2.32
C ALA A 60 -24.85 15.98 0.87
N GLY A 61 -25.81 16.39 0.05
CA GLY A 61 -25.61 16.72 -1.36
C GLY A 61 -25.68 15.53 -2.32
N PHE A 62 -26.14 14.35 -1.89
CA PHE A 62 -26.36 13.17 -2.74
C PHE A 62 -27.82 12.70 -2.64
N ASP A 63 -28.44 12.48 -3.80
CA ASP A 63 -29.81 11.94 -3.93
C ASP A 63 -29.81 10.73 -4.89
N PRO A 64 -29.64 9.49 -4.38
CA PRO A 64 -29.66 8.28 -5.18
C PRO A 64 -31.04 8.08 -5.84
N GLN A 65 -31.04 7.92 -7.17
CA GLN A 65 -32.24 7.70 -7.98
C GLN A 65 -32.53 6.22 -8.23
N VAL A 66 -31.63 5.34 -7.76
CA VAL A 66 -31.72 3.90 -7.91
C VAL A 66 -31.57 3.18 -6.56
N ARG A 67 -31.93 1.91 -6.54
CA ARG A 67 -31.82 1.02 -5.37
C ARG A 67 -31.22 -0.33 -5.78
N GLU A 68 -30.67 -1.04 -4.81
CA GLU A 68 -30.20 -2.40 -5.01
C GLU A 68 -31.26 -3.31 -5.64
N GLY A 69 -30.83 -4.18 -6.56
CA GLY A 69 -31.68 -5.06 -7.33
C GLY A 69 -32.39 -4.42 -8.53
N GLN A 70 -32.22 -3.13 -8.76
CA GLN A 70 -32.80 -2.41 -9.89
C GLN A 70 -31.99 -2.64 -11.16
N THR A 71 -32.64 -2.96 -12.29
CA THR A 71 -32.00 -3.01 -13.61
C THR A 71 -31.95 -1.61 -14.21
N VAL A 72 -30.80 -1.22 -14.77
CA VAL A 72 -30.54 0.05 -15.41
C VAL A 72 -29.98 -0.14 -16.82
N ALA A 73 -30.29 0.81 -17.70
CA ALA A 73 -29.70 0.93 -19.04
C ALA A 73 -28.56 1.96 -19.03
N VAL A 74 -27.68 1.90 -20.05
CA VAL A 74 -26.65 2.93 -20.24
C VAL A 74 -27.28 4.32 -20.32
N GLY A 75 -26.78 5.25 -19.50
CA GLY A 75 -27.27 6.62 -19.46
C GLY A 75 -28.40 6.88 -18.47
N ASP A 76 -28.96 5.85 -17.82
CA ASP A 76 -29.93 6.06 -16.73
C ASP A 76 -29.27 6.80 -15.56
N VAL A 77 -30.01 7.75 -14.95
CA VAL A 77 -29.50 8.51 -13.81
C VAL A 77 -29.44 7.60 -12.58
N LEU A 78 -28.27 7.55 -11.96
CA LEU A 78 -28.00 6.76 -10.75
C LEU A 78 -28.05 7.61 -9.50
N VAL A 79 -27.41 8.78 -9.54
CA VAL A 79 -27.37 9.75 -8.44
C VAL A 79 -27.51 11.15 -9.01
N ASP A 80 -28.39 11.93 -8.43
CA ASP A 80 -28.41 13.39 -8.56
C ASP A 80 -27.59 13.97 -7.40
N PHE A 81 -26.66 14.88 -7.64
CA PHE A 81 -25.83 15.44 -6.58
C PHE A 81 -25.61 16.93 -6.73
N ASP A 82 -25.62 17.63 -5.61
CA ASP A 82 -25.35 19.06 -5.55
C ASP A 82 -23.85 19.32 -5.77
N LEU A 83 -23.50 19.77 -7.00
CA LEU A 83 -22.12 19.98 -7.42
C LEU A 83 -21.39 20.98 -6.52
N ASP A 84 -22.06 22.08 -6.10
CA ASP A 84 -21.47 23.14 -5.28
C ASP A 84 -21.28 22.65 -3.84
N GLN A 85 -22.23 21.91 -3.31
CA GLN A 85 -22.15 21.34 -1.97
C GLN A 85 -21.06 20.28 -1.90
N VAL A 86 -20.96 19.40 -2.90
CA VAL A 86 -19.91 18.38 -2.99
C VAL A 86 -18.54 19.01 -3.23
N ALA A 87 -18.43 20.05 -4.07
CA ALA A 87 -17.19 20.79 -4.31
C ALA A 87 -16.62 21.43 -3.04
N THR A 88 -17.49 21.92 -2.16
CA THR A 88 -17.08 22.56 -0.92
C THR A 88 -16.85 21.57 0.23
N GLY A 89 -17.56 20.43 0.25
CA GLY A 89 -17.51 19.43 1.32
C GLY A 89 -16.52 18.31 1.07
N ALA A 90 -16.19 18.00 -0.18
CA ALA A 90 -15.27 16.93 -0.56
C ALA A 90 -13.85 17.44 -0.76
N LYS A 91 -12.87 16.52 -0.73
CA LYS A 91 -11.48 16.85 -1.06
C LYS A 91 -11.28 17.15 -2.55
N SER A 92 -12.09 16.54 -3.42
CA SER A 92 -12.09 16.72 -4.88
C SER A 92 -13.41 16.22 -5.45
N LEU A 93 -13.86 16.80 -6.57
CA LEU A 93 -15.00 16.33 -7.37
C LEU A 93 -14.67 15.11 -8.24
N LEU A 94 -13.40 14.77 -8.44
CA LEU A 94 -12.96 13.66 -9.29
C LEU A 94 -13.74 12.39 -8.96
N THR A 95 -14.64 12.03 -9.86
CA THR A 95 -15.47 10.83 -9.79
C THR A 95 -14.68 9.65 -10.31
N GLN A 96 -14.59 8.60 -9.53
CA GLN A 96 -13.85 7.38 -9.85
C GLN A 96 -14.82 6.37 -10.47
N MET A 97 -14.44 5.79 -11.60
CA MET A 97 -15.11 4.63 -12.20
C MET A 97 -14.11 3.48 -12.20
N VAL A 98 -14.37 2.45 -11.41
CA VAL A 98 -13.44 1.36 -11.11
C VAL A 98 -14.09 0.02 -11.42
N ILE A 99 -13.34 -0.88 -12.05
CA ILE A 99 -13.75 -2.27 -12.21
C ILE A 99 -13.47 -3.00 -10.89
N ALA A 100 -14.53 -3.38 -10.17
CA ALA A 100 -14.41 -3.98 -8.84
C ALA A 100 -13.89 -5.43 -8.91
N ASN A 101 -14.21 -6.14 -10.01
CA ASN A 101 -13.77 -7.52 -10.27
C ASN A 101 -12.83 -7.57 -11.48
N SER A 102 -11.65 -7.02 -11.35
CA SER A 102 -10.66 -6.92 -12.45
C SER A 102 -10.19 -8.29 -12.99
N ASP A 103 -10.50 -9.38 -12.33
CA ASP A 103 -10.26 -10.76 -12.76
C ASP A 103 -11.10 -11.18 -13.98
N VAL A 104 -12.23 -10.52 -14.23
CA VAL A 104 -13.09 -10.80 -15.40
C VAL A 104 -12.68 -10.02 -16.65
N ILE A 105 -11.71 -9.11 -16.57
CA ILE A 105 -11.26 -8.31 -17.70
C ILE A 105 -9.87 -8.73 -18.17
N ALA A 106 -9.72 -8.86 -19.51
CA ALA A 106 -8.41 -9.07 -20.14
C ALA A 106 -7.65 -7.75 -20.35
N SER A 107 -8.35 -6.65 -20.61
CA SER A 107 -7.74 -5.32 -20.73
C SER A 107 -8.77 -4.20 -20.57
N LEU A 108 -8.29 -3.07 -20.07
CA LEU A 108 -9.01 -1.80 -20.03
C LEU A 108 -8.18 -0.73 -20.74
N THR A 109 -8.74 -0.13 -21.79
CA THR A 109 -8.11 0.96 -22.54
C THR A 109 -8.90 2.25 -22.31
N PRO A 110 -8.41 3.17 -21.44
CA PRO A 110 -9.11 4.42 -21.16
C PRO A 110 -9.03 5.38 -22.32
N ARG A 111 -10.09 6.18 -22.54
CA ARG A 111 -10.10 7.31 -23.46
C ARG A 111 -9.93 8.61 -22.67
N THR A 112 -9.23 9.56 -23.26
CA THR A 112 -8.97 10.88 -22.63
C THR A 112 -9.65 11.98 -23.42
N GLY A 113 -10.05 13.05 -22.74
CA GLY A 113 -10.71 14.23 -23.33
C GLY A 113 -12.04 14.54 -22.68
N GLN A 114 -12.77 15.50 -23.27
CA GLN A 114 -14.12 15.81 -22.83
C GLN A 114 -15.09 14.75 -23.35
N VAL A 115 -16.01 14.33 -22.47
CA VAL A 115 -17.01 13.31 -22.74
C VAL A 115 -18.38 13.78 -22.29
N ARG A 116 -19.43 13.33 -22.98
CA ARG A 116 -20.82 13.56 -22.60
C ARG A 116 -21.38 12.33 -21.90
N ALA A 117 -21.91 12.53 -20.72
CA ALA A 117 -22.47 11.48 -19.89
C ALA A 117 -23.57 10.69 -20.66
N GLY A 118 -23.50 9.37 -20.61
CA GLY A 118 -24.45 8.46 -21.27
C GLY A 118 -24.37 8.40 -22.80
N GLN A 119 -23.45 9.12 -23.44
CA GLN A 119 -23.32 9.18 -24.91
C GLN A 119 -21.95 8.76 -25.43
N ASP A 120 -20.88 9.24 -24.81
CA ASP A 120 -19.52 9.01 -25.28
C ASP A 120 -18.87 7.82 -24.56
N VAL A 121 -18.06 7.04 -25.28
CA VAL A 121 -17.30 5.92 -24.72
C VAL A 121 -16.13 6.46 -23.93
N VAL A 122 -15.99 6.08 -22.67
CA VAL A 122 -14.94 6.53 -21.74
C VAL A 122 -13.81 5.51 -21.60
N ALA A 123 -14.07 4.24 -21.88
CA ALA A 123 -13.08 3.19 -21.93
C ALA A 123 -13.56 2.02 -22.79
N ASP A 124 -12.63 1.33 -23.43
CA ASP A 124 -12.87 0.03 -24.07
C ASP A 124 -12.40 -1.07 -23.11
N ILE A 125 -13.30 -2.01 -22.80
CA ILE A 125 -13.03 -3.12 -21.89
C ILE A 125 -13.16 -4.41 -22.70
N VAL A 126 -12.11 -5.25 -22.64
CA VAL A 126 -12.14 -6.60 -23.18
C VAL A 126 -12.36 -7.54 -22.00
N LEU A 127 -13.46 -8.28 -22.01
CA LEU A 127 -13.74 -9.32 -21.02
C LEU A 127 -12.84 -10.54 -21.29
N GLY A 128 -12.30 -11.13 -20.23
CA GLY A 128 -11.64 -12.42 -20.27
C GLY A 128 -12.71 -13.52 -20.26
N ASP A 129 -12.55 -14.55 -21.08
CA ASP A 129 -13.46 -15.70 -21.10
C ASP A 129 -13.38 -16.47 -19.78
N ALA A 130 -14.49 -16.50 -19.06
CA ALA A 130 -14.64 -17.28 -17.82
C ALA A 130 -14.77 -18.80 -18.06
N SER A 131 -14.65 -19.27 -19.29
CA SER A 131 -14.68 -20.70 -19.62
C SER A 131 -14.24 -20.96 -21.06
N SER A 132 -12.97 -21.34 -21.26
CA SER A 132 -12.60 -22.40 -22.22
C SER A 132 -11.13 -22.75 -22.11
N GLU A 133 -10.84 -24.02 -21.87
CA GLU A 133 -9.54 -24.61 -22.13
C GLU A 133 -9.18 -24.44 -23.62
N GLY A 134 -8.03 -23.88 -23.92
CA GLY A 134 -7.33 -24.03 -25.16
C GLY A 134 -7.48 -22.94 -26.20
N ALA A 135 -6.59 -21.92 -26.15
CA ALA A 135 -5.89 -21.42 -27.35
C ALA A 135 -4.86 -20.32 -26.91
N ALA A 136 -3.62 -20.52 -27.30
CA ALA A 136 -2.50 -19.65 -27.06
C ALA A 136 -2.65 -18.30 -27.77
N THR A 137 -2.68 -17.20 -26.98
CA THR A 137 -2.17 -15.88 -27.42
C THR A 137 -1.88 -15.05 -26.15
N VAL A 138 -0.65 -14.65 -25.95
CA VAL A 138 -0.08 -13.68 -25.00
C VAL A 138 -1.04 -13.28 -23.83
N GLY A 139 -1.39 -14.25 -22.98
CA GLY A 139 -2.20 -14.07 -21.78
C GLY A 139 -1.57 -14.91 -20.69
N GLY A 140 -1.04 -14.28 -19.64
CA GLY A 140 -0.45 -14.98 -18.52
C GLY A 140 -1.53 -15.77 -17.76
N ARG A 141 -1.16 -17.01 -17.36
CA ARG A 141 -1.98 -17.86 -16.49
C ARG A 141 -1.98 -17.28 -15.06
N THR A 142 -3.12 -17.30 -14.40
CA THR A 142 -3.17 -17.01 -12.96
C THR A 142 -2.94 -18.28 -12.18
N VAL A 143 -1.96 -18.27 -11.29
CA VAL A 143 -1.59 -19.39 -10.42
C VAL A 143 -1.62 -18.91 -8.97
N SER A 144 -2.19 -19.72 -8.08
CA SER A 144 -2.22 -19.43 -6.65
C SER A 144 -1.63 -20.60 -5.87
N SER A 145 -0.89 -20.30 -4.82
CA SER A 145 -0.40 -21.30 -3.87
C SER A 145 -1.53 -21.76 -2.94
N GLU A 146 -1.31 -22.87 -2.27
CA GLU A 146 -2.01 -23.15 -1.01
C GLU A 146 -1.62 -22.15 0.07
N GLY A 147 -2.36 -22.12 1.19
CA GLY A 147 -2.02 -21.28 2.33
C GLY A 147 -0.67 -21.66 2.94
N ILE A 148 0.30 -20.76 2.91
CA ILE A 148 1.67 -20.95 3.40
C ILE A 148 1.77 -20.31 4.78
N LEU A 149 2.25 -21.07 5.78
CA LEU A 149 2.54 -20.53 7.11
C LEU A 149 3.84 -19.71 7.06
N VAL A 150 3.80 -18.51 7.63
CA VAL A 150 4.97 -17.66 7.77
C VAL A 150 5.74 -18.09 9.02
N PRO A 151 7.00 -18.61 8.87
CA PRO A 151 7.75 -19.14 10.00
C PRO A 151 8.56 -18.05 10.75
N ASN A 152 8.71 -16.87 10.17
CA ASN A 152 9.56 -15.79 10.66
C ASN A 152 9.15 -15.36 12.08
N PRO A 153 10.09 -15.28 13.05
CA PRO A 153 9.79 -15.00 14.46
C PRO A 153 9.03 -13.70 14.69
N THR A 154 9.35 -12.68 13.91
CA THR A 154 8.73 -11.33 13.96
C THR A 154 7.80 -11.06 12.78
N GLY A 155 7.38 -12.11 12.05
CA GLY A 155 6.52 -11.97 10.88
C GLY A 155 7.22 -11.37 9.65
N LEU A 156 6.43 -10.81 8.72
CA LEU A 156 6.95 -10.17 7.51
C LEU A 156 7.29 -8.69 7.77
N HIS A 157 8.32 -8.45 8.60
CA HIS A 157 8.90 -7.12 8.81
C HIS A 157 9.85 -6.72 7.66
N ALA A 158 10.56 -5.61 7.77
CA ALA A 158 11.32 -5.00 6.67
C ALA A 158 12.30 -5.97 5.98
N ARG A 159 13.09 -6.77 6.73
CA ARG A 159 14.11 -7.66 6.16
C ARG A 159 13.51 -8.81 5.33
N PRO A 160 12.64 -9.69 5.87
CA PRO A 160 12.02 -10.74 5.06
C PRO A 160 11.14 -10.18 3.94
N SER A 161 10.49 -9.02 4.15
CA SER A 161 9.73 -8.36 3.09
C SER A 161 10.62 -7.88 1.95
N ALA A 162 11.80 -7.33 2.23
CA ALA A 162 12.77 -6.93 1.20
C ALA A 162 13.25 -8.14 0.38
N THR A 163 13.57 -9.27 1.04
CA THR A 163 13.94 -10.50 0.35
C THR A 163 12.81 -11.00 -0.57
N LEU A 164 11.57 -10.96 -0.09
CA LEU A 164 10.40 -11.36 -0.86
C LEU A 164 10.21 -10.44 -2.07
N VAL A 165 10.31 -9.13 -1.90
CA VAL A 165 10.20 -8.12 -2.98
C VAL A 165 11.29 -8.32 -4.02
N ALA A 166 12.55 -8.48 -3.59
CA ALA A 166 13.67 -8.71 -4.51
C ALA A 166 13.44 -9.97 -5.36
N LEU A 167 12.94 -11.05 -4.75
CA LEU A 167 12.58 -12.27 -5.46
C LEU A 167 11.42 -12.04 -6.44
N ALA A 168 10.36 -11.35 -6.00
CA ALA A 168 9.18 -11.08 -6.83
C ALA A 168 9.49 -10.18 -8.02
N LYS A 169 10.41 -9.21 -7.88
CA LYS A 169 10.88 -8.35 -8.98
C LYS A 169 11.64 -9.12 -10.06
N GLY A 170 12.18 -10.29 -9.77
CA GLY A 170 12.83 -11.18 -10.73
C GLY A 170 11.88 -11.83 -11.74
N TYR A 171 10.58 -11.76 -11.53
CA TYR A 171 9.54 -12.33 -12.40
C TYR A 171 8.80 -11.24 -13.18
N GLU A 172 8.43 -11.56 -14.44
CA GLU A 172 7.60 -10.67 -15.26
C GLU A 172 6.16 -10.61 -14.76
N SER A 173 5.65 -11.72 -14.22
CA SER A 173 4.31 -11.85 -13.67
C SER A 173 3.98 -10.80 -12.61
N GLN A 174 2.72 -10.40 -12.57
CA GLN A 174 2.17 -9.66 -11.45
C GLN A 174 1.99 -10.61 -10.27
N VAL A 175 2.71 -10.39 -9.19
CA VAL A 175 2.66 -11.24 -7.99
C VAL A 175 1.98 -10.50 -6.87
N ARG A 176 1.07 -11.17 -6.17
CA ARG A 176 0.33 -10.65 -5.02
C ARG A 176 0.44 -11.60 -3.83
N ILE A 177 0.47 -11.04 -2.63
CA ILE A 177 0.37 -11.78 -1.36
C ILE A 177 -0.96 -11.44 -0.72
N ARG A 178 -1.70 -12.46 -0.31
CA ARG A 178 -2.99 -12.30 0.36
C ARG A 178 -2.93 -12.87 1.77
N ARG A 179 -3.45 -12.10 2.74
CA ARG A 179 -3.69 -12.52 4.12
C ARG A 179 -5.18 -12.30 4.45
N GLY A 180 -5.96 -13.36 4.57
CA GLY A 180 -7.42 -13.24 4.72
C GLY A 180 -8.02 -12.50 3.53
N GLU A 181 -8.66 -11.35 3.78
CA GLU A 181 -9.25 -10.48 2.76
C GLU A 181 -8.25 -9.42 2.21
N ASP A 182 -7.15 -9.17 2.95
CA ASP A 182 -6.16 -8.16 2.58
C ASP A 182 -5.22 -8.69 1.49
N VAL A 183 -4.97 -7.86 0.48
CA VAL A 183 -4.10 -8.19 -0.66
C VAL A 183 -3.04 -7.11 -0.86
N ALA A 184 -1.79 -7.53 -1.03
CA ALA A 184 -0.64 -6.66 -1.27
C ALA A 184 0.08 -7.01 -2.57
N ASN A 185 0.64 -6.01 -3.24
CA ASN A 185 1.57 -6.21 -4.34
C ASN A 185 2.89 -6.76 -3.79
N ALA A 186 3.29 -7.96 -4.24
CA ALA A 186 4.53 -8.61 -3.80
C ALA A 186 5.82 -7.88 -4.26
N LYS A 187 5.71 -6.91 -5.17
CA LYS A 187 6.82 -6.07 -5.64
C LYS A 187 6.93 -4.74 -4.86
N SER A 188 6.07 -4.53 -3.83
CA SER A 188 6.09 -3.38 -2.93
C SER A 188 6.33 -3.84 -1.50
N ILE A 189 7.43 -3.38 -0.91
CA ILE A 189 7.77 -3.69 0.49
C ILE A 189 6.76 -3.03 1.45
N MET A 190 6.32 -1.82 1.09
CA MET A 190 5.35 -1.07 1.88
C MET A 190 3.98 -1.76 1.91
N ALA A 191 3.54 -2.32 0.76
CA ALA A 191 2.31 -3.09 0.68
C ALA A 191 2.39 -4.38 1.52
N ILE A 192 3.51 -5.13 1.45
CA ILE A 192 3.70 -6.36 2.22
C ILE A 192 3.72 -6.08 3.72
N MET A 193 4.48 -5.07 4.17
CA MET A 193 4.52 -4.68 5.58
C MET A 193 3.15 -4.22 6.08
N GLY A 194 2.38 -3.53 5.22
CA GLY A 194 1.01 -3.11 5.50
C GLY A 194 0.03 -4.26 5.74
N LEU A 195 0.33 -5.48 5.29
CA LEU A 195 -0.44 -6.68 5.64
C LEU A 195 -0.28 -7.08 7.12
N ALA A 196 0.75 -6.59 7.81
CA ALA A 196 1.04 -6.91 9.20
C ALA A 196 1.00 -8.42 9.51
N VAL A 197 1.64 -9.22 8.65
CA VAL A 197 1.65 -10.70 8.78
C VAL A 197 2.55 -11.11 9.92
N GLU A 198 2.00 -11.83 10.88
CA GLU A 198 2.70 -12.34 12.06
C GLU A 198 3.12 -13.80 11.88
N ARG A 199 4.02 -14.27 12.76
CA ARG A 199 4.43 -15.68 12.82
C ARG A 199 3.23 -16.61 12.93
N GLY A 200 3.23 -17.68 12.16
CA GLY A 200 2.17 -18.70 12.18
C GLY A 200 0.90 -18.32 11.42
N GLN A 201 0.79 -17.10 10.93
CA GLN A 201 -0.29 -16.72 10.04
C GLN A 201 -0.08 -17.28 8.64
N LYS A 202 -1.19 -17.53 7.93
CA LYS A 202 -1.17 -18.06 6.57
C LYS A 202 -1.28 -16.93 5.56
N VAL A 203 -0.43 -17.01 4.54
CA VAL A 203 -0.50 -16.18 3.34
C VAL A 203 -0.69 -17.03 2.09
N VAL A 204 -1.30 -16.45 1.05
CA VAL A 204 -1.45 -17.07 -0.27
C VAL A 204 -0.70 -16.20 -1.28
N VAL A 205 0.17 -16.83 -2.05
CA VAL A 205 0.88 -16.21 -3.17
C VAL A 205 0.06 -16.42 -4.42
N THR A 206 -0.26 -15.34 -5.15
CA THR A 206 -0.95 -15.42 -6.45
C THR A 206 -0.10 -14.68 -7.48
N ALA A 207 0.12 -15.29 -8.63
CA ALA A 207 0.81 -14.66 -9.75
C ALA A 207 -0.01 -14.75 -11.03
N HIS A 208 0.10 -13.71 -11.85
CA HIS A 208 -0.51 -13.64 -13.18
C HIS A 208 0.54 -13.23 -14.21
N GLY A 209 0.79 -14.07 -15.19
CA GLY A 209 1.79 -13.82 -16.23
C GLY A 209 2.33 -15.10 -16.84
N SER A 210 3.32 -14.96 -17.73
CA SER A 210 3.94 -16.07 -18.46
C SER A 210 4.79 -16.99 -17.57
N ASP A 211 5.36 -16.46 -16.49
CA ASP A 211 6.22 -17.15 -15.51
C ASP A 211 5.54 -17.31 -14.13
N ALA A 212 4.19 -17.29 -14.11
CA ALA A 212 3.40 -17.31 -12.89
C ALA A 212 3.59 -18.60 -12.06
N ASP A 213 3.72 -19.78 -12.71
CA ASP A 213 3.97 -21.03 -12.02
C ASP A 213 5.31 -21.01 -11.28
N ASP A 214 6.37 -20.53 -11.95
CA ASP A 214 7.71 -20.43 -11.39
C ASP A 214 7.75 -19.40 -10.27
N ALA A 215 7.09 -18.25 -10.44
CA ALA A 215 6.98 -17.20 -9.43
C ALA A 215 6.30 -17.69 -8.15
N VAL A 216 5.13 -18.35 -8.27
CA VAL A 216 4.39 -18.90 -7.12
C VAL A 216 5.20 -19.98 -6.41
N ALA A 217 5.83 -20.88 -7.16
CA ALA A 217 6.64 -21.96 -6.60
C ALA A 217 7.86 -21.40 -5.83
N ALA A 218 8.62 -20.51 -6.44
CA ALA A 218 9.84 -19.97 -5.84
C ALA A 218 9.54 -19.07 -4.63
N ILE A 219 8.58 -18.15 -4.75
CA ILE A 219 8.20 -17.26 -3.65
C ILE A 219 7.57 -18.06 -2.51
N GLY A 220 6.70 -19.02 -2.83
CA GLY A 220 6.10 -19.90 -1.85
C GLY A 220 7.14 -20.73 -1.09
N GLN A 221 8.18 -21.21 -1.78
CA GLN A 221 9.28 -21.94 -1.15
C GLN A 221 10.11 -21.00 -0.28
N ALA A 222 10.46 -19.81 -0.77
CA ALA A 222 11.24 -18.85 0.00
C ALA A 222 10.53 -18.43 1.30
N ILE A 223 9.20 -18.28 1.29
CA ILE A 223 8.41 -18.01 2.51
C ILE A 223 8.53 -19.19 3.49
N ARG A 224 8.41 -20.44 3.03
CA ARG A 224 8.57 -21.64 3.88
C ARG A 224 9.95 -21.73 4.50
N ASP A 225 10.97 -21.31 3.76
CA ASP A 225 12.37 -21.32 4.18
C ASP A 225 12.75 -20.10 5.05
N GLY A 226 11.77 -19.22 5.37
CA GLY A 226 11.97 -18.07 6.26
C GLY A 226 12.61 -16.85 5.62
N LEU A 227 12.64 -16.76 4.28
CA LEU A 227 13.13 -15.56 3.57
C LEU A 227 14.54 -15.11 4.01
N GLY A 228 15.41 -16.06 4.31
CA GLY A 228 16.79 -15.82 4.72
C GLY A 228 17.01 -15.67 6.23
N GLU A 229 15.97 -15.79 7.04
CA GLU A 229 16.09 -15.80 8.51
C GLU A 229 16.10 -17.22 9.09
N ASP A 230 16.81 -17.39 10.22
CA ASP A 230 16.74 -18.63 10.99
C ASP A 230 15.39 -18.73 11.69
N CYS A 231 14.54 -19.63 11.19
CA CYS A 231 13.20 -19.83 11.70
C CYS A 231 13.11 -21.13 12.49
N PRO A 232 12.94 -21.09 13.83
CA PRO A 232 12.68 -22.30 14.61
C PRO A 232 11.33 -22.92 14.17
N PRO A 233 11.22 -24.27 14.17
CA PRO A 233 10.02 -24.98 13.74
C PRO A 233 8.77 -24.46 14.48
N ILE A 234 7.68 -24.27 13.77
CA ILE A 234 6.36 -24.00 14.36
C ILE A 234 5.81 -25.33 14.86
N ALA A 235 5.58 -25.46 16.17
CA ALA A 235 4.99 -26.66 16.74
C ALA A 235 3.56 -26.83 16.19
N PRO A 236 3.15 -28.03 15.73
CA PRO A 236 1.79 -28.26 15.27
C PRO A 236 0.83 -28.14 16.46
N GLY A 237 -0.02 -27.11 16.48
CA GLY A 237 -1.14 -26.96 17.41
C GLY A 237 -0.93 -26.01 18.60
N GLY A 238 0.09 -25.17 18.59
CA GLY A 238 0.27 -24.13 19.57
C GLY A 238 -0.08 -22.75 19.00
N ASP A 239 -1.03 -22.04 19.59
CA ASP A 239 -0.98 -20.59 19.66
C ASP A 239 0.28 -20.25 20.45
N ASP A 240 1.45 -20.26 19.75
CA ASP A 240 2.71 -19.89 20.35
C ASP A 240 2.84 -18.39 20.38
N THR A 241 2.07 -17.78 21.27
CA THR A 241 2.42 -16.51 21.89
C THR A 241 3.62 -16.83 22.82
N SER A 242 4.76 -17.21 22.26
CA SER A 242 6.05 -17.02 22.89
C SER A 242 6.39 -15.54 22.83
N ALA A 243 5.53 -14.76 23.51
CA ALA A 243 5.91 -13.47 24.00
C ALA A 243 7.21 -13.66 24.80
N VAL A 244 8.26 -12.97 24.46
CA VAL A 244 9.21 -12.44 25.44
C VAL A 244 8.32 -12.06 26.63
N PRO A 245 8.57 -12.56 27.87
CA PRO A 245 7.66 -12.31 28.97
C PRO A 245 7.45 -10.81 29.06
N ALA A 246 6.30 -10.36 28.56
CA ALA A 246 5.90 -8.99 28.69
C ALA A 246 5.90 -8.71 30.18
N LEU A 247 6.73 -7.76 30.59
CA LEU A 247 6.67 -7.26 31.96
C LEU A 247 5.20 -6.99 32.22
N THR A 248 4.65 -7.63 33.24
CA THR A 248 3.23 -7.41 33.58
C THR A 248 2.97 -5.92 33.67
N PRO A 249 1.79 -5.43 33.29
CA PRO A 249 1.46 -4.01 33.36
C PRO A 249 1.82 -3.41 34.74
N ASP A 250 1.72 -4.19 35.81
CA ASP A 250 2.13 -3.81 37.16
C ASP A 250 3.66 -3.69 37.31
N ALA A 251 4.45 -4.55 36.65
CA ALA A 251 5.90 -4.46 36.66
C ALA A 251 6.41 -3.28 35.83
N MET A 252 5.74 -2.98 34.70
CA MET A 252 6.03 -1.77 33.90
C MET A 252 5.63 -0.50 34.65
N ALA A 253 4.47 -0.48 35.31
CA ALA A 253 4.03 0.65 36.14
C ALA A 253 4.97 0.88 37.32
N ALA A 254 5.40 -0.20 37.99
CA ALA A 254 6.37 -0.12 39.09
C ALA A 254 7.74 0.39 38.61
N ALA A 255 8.24 -0.07 37.46
CA ALA A 255 9.48 0.40 36.88
C ALA A 255 9.39 1.87 36.46
N GLN A 256 8.26 2.30 35.86
CA GLN A 256 8.01 3.69 35.49
C GLN A 256 7.88 4.60 36.72
N GLU A 257 7.30 4.13 37.82
CA GLU A 257 7.16 4.92 39.05
C GLU A 257 8.51 5.09 39.75
N VAL A 258 9.36 4.04 39.80
CA VAL A 258 10.76 4.17 40.28
C VAL A 258 11.53 5.18 39.42
N PHE A 259 11.40 5.12 38.12
CA PHE A 259 12.03 6.05 37.18
C PHE A 259 11.54 7.51 37.38
N ARG A 260 10.23 7.70 37.63
CA ARG A 260 9.66 9.02 37.92
C ARG A 260 10.07 9.57 39.26
N GLN A 261 10.22 8.73 40.31
CA GLN A 261 10.68 9.14 41.61
C GLN A 261 12.17 9.56 41.59
N GLU A 262 13.01 8.85 40.88
CA GLU A 262 14.40 9.18 40.68
C GLU A 262 14.57 10.48 39.86
N GLN A 263 13.79 10.70 38.83
CA GLN A 263 13.81 11.95 38.06
C GLN A 263 13.37 13.19 38.85
N ARG A 264 12.45 13.03 39.84
CA ARG A 264 12.01 14.15 40.69
C ARG A 264 13.05 14.63 41.71
N ALA A 265 14.07 13.81 41.98
CA ALA A 265 15.10 14.07 42.96
C ALA A 265 16.40 14.67 42.34
N LEU A 266 16.47 14.78 41.01
CA LEU A 266 17.69 15.19 40.30
C LEU A 266 17.65 16.66 39.84
N ASP A 267 18.85 17.25 39.77
CA ASP A 267 19.09 18.54 39.13
C ASP A 267 18.51 18.51 37.69
N PRO A 268 17.79 19.56 37.25
CA PRO A 268 17.23 19.64 35.90
C PRO A 268 18.28 19.53 34.77
N ASN A 269 19.57 19.64 35.10
CA ASN A 269 20.67 19.46 34.14
C ASN A 269 21.22 18.02 34.09
N VAL A 270 20.66 17.10 34.86
CA VAL A 270 21.06 15.69 34.88
C VAL A 270 20.08 14.85 34.09
N MET A 271 20.57 14.17 33.03
CA MET A 271 19.82 13.17 32.27
C MET A 271 20.23 11.79 32.77
N LEU A 272 19.24 11.01 33.22
CA LEU A 272 19.44 9.61 33.55
C LEU A 272 19.38 8.74 32.29
N GLY A 273 20.29 7.79 32.21
CA GLY A 273 20.35 6.78 31.15
C GLY A 273 20.23 5.38 31.71
N VAL A 274 19.90 4.42 30.87
CA VAL A 274 19.91 2.99 31.16
C VAL A 274 21.24 2.43 30.68
N ALA A 275 21.95 1.66 31.53
CA ALA A 275 23.19 1.02 31.16
C ALA A 275 22.91 -0.11 30.16
N ALA A 276 23.22 0.09 28.88
CA ALA A 276 23.04 -0.90 27.82
C ALA A 276 24.21 -1.89 27.73
N SER A 277 25.41 -1.53 28.22
CA SER A 277 26.57 -2.41 28.30
C SER A 277 27.43 -2.08 29.54
N PRO A 278 28.11 -3.05 30.14
CA PRO A 278 28.98 -2.80 31.27
C PRO A 278 30.29 -2.08 30.84
N GLY A 279 30.73 -1.13 31.63
CA GLY A 279 31.97 -0.40 31.39
C GLY A 279 31.88 1.11 31.61
N LEU A 280 33.04 1.77 31.48
CA LEU A 280 33.17 3.23 31.59
C LEU A 280 33.75 3.75 30.27
N GLY A 281 33.02 4.65 29.60
CA GLY A 281 33.47 5.30 28.37
C GLY A 281 33.83 6.78 28.65
N ILE A 282 34.97 7.22 28.14
CA ILE A 282 35.37 8.64 28.17
C ILE A 282 35.52 9.09 26.72
N GLY A 283 34.82 10.15 26.34
CA GLY A 283 34.88 10.69 24.99
C GLY A 283 34.35 12.11 24.87
N THR A 284 34.50 12.69 23.70
CA THR A 284 33.92 13.99 23.37
C THR A 284 32.43 13.82 23.04
N VAL A 285 31.59 14.68 23.62
CA VAL A 285 30.15 14.64 23.29
C VAL A 285 29.94 15.11 21.86
N LEU A 286 29.35 14.25 21.05
CA LEU A 286 28.81 14.59 19.74
C LEU A 286 27.29 14.72 19.84
N GLN A 287 26.78 15.94 19.65
CA GLN A 287 25.34 16.16 19.66
C GLN A 287 24.78 15.96 18.24
N VAL A 288 24.04 14.90 18.02
CA VAL A 288 23.29 14.69 16.78
C VAL A 288 22.00 15.50 16.90
N ARG A 289 21.82 16.48 16.02
CA ARG A 289 20.60 17.26 15.92
C ARG A 289 19.87 16.85 14.65
N HIS A 290 18.59 16.55 14.78
CA HIS A 290 17.71 16.47 13.62
C HIS A 290 17.34 17.89 13.22
N GLU A 291 17.90 18.38 12.12
CA GLU A 291 17.49 19.67 11.54
C GLU A 291 16.20 19.43 10.75
N ASP A 292 15.16 20.19 11.05
CA ASP A 292 13.96 20.24 10.24
C ASP A 292 14.31 20.85 8.87
N ILE A 293 14.37 20.00 7.86
CA ILE A 293 14.62 20.45 6.48
C ILE A 293 13.38 21.20 6.00
N THR A 294 13.49 22.52 5.96
CA THR A 294 12.44 23.38 5.37
C THR A 294 12.44 23.18 3.86
N VAL A 295 11.30 22.74 3.33
CA VAL A 295 11.12 22.52 1.88
C VAL A 295 10.03 23.43 1.35
N ALA A 296 10.22 23.96 0.15
CA ALA A 296 9.18 24.72 -0.53
C ALA A 296 8.03 23.78 -0.90
N GLU A 297 6.80 24.19 -0.62
CA GLU A 297 5.62 23.37 -0.88
C GLU A 297 5.36 23.20 -2.39
N TYR A 298 5.51 24.26 -3.17
CA TYR A 298 5.20 24.28 -4.60
C TYR A 298 6.48 24.23 -5.44
N GLY A 299 6.43 23.46 -6.53
CA GLY A 299 7.50 23.34 -7.52
C GLY A 299 7.36 24.35 -8.68
N ALA A 300 8.37 24.38 -9.56
CA ALA A 300 8.35 25.24 -10.74
C ALA A 300 7.43 24.67 -11.84
N ASP A 301 7.67 23.42 -12.23
CA ASP A 301 6.86 22.64 -13.17
C ASP A 301 7.02 21.15 -12.89
N HIS A 302 5.99 20.36 -13.23
CA HIS A 302 5.96 18.94 -12.89
C HIS A 302 7.06 18.11 -13.59
N HIS A 303 7.48 18.46 -14.81
CA HIS A 303 8.55 17.75 -15.50
C HIS A 303 9.91 17.96 -14.83
N THR A 304 10.19 19.18 -14.42
CA THR A 304 11.43 19.51 -13.70
C THR A 304 11.43 18.87 -12.31
N GLU A 305 10.30 18.90 -11.60
CA GLU A 305 10.21 18.30 -10.26
C GLU A 305 10.29 16.76 -10.33
N ARG A 306 9.68 16.10 -11.31
CA ARG A 306 9.84 14.65 -11.52
C ARG A 306 11.30 14.28 -11.82
N ARG A 307 12.02 15.07 -12.65
CA ARG A 307 13.45 14.82 -12.90
C ARG A 307 14.29 14.99 -11.64
N LYS A 308 14.00 16.00 -10.81
CA LYS A 308 14.67 16.19 -9.51
C LYS A 308 14.46 15.00 -8.58
N LEU A 309 13.21 14.52 -8.46
CA LEU A 309 12.87 13.35 -7.66
C LEU A 309 13.66 12.13 -8.13
N ASN A 310 13.56 11.77 -9.41
CA ASN A 310 14.25 10.60 -9.97
C ASN A 310 15.75 10.68 -9.78
N SER A 311 16.37 11.82 -10.10
CA SER A 311 17.82 12.02 -9.95
C SER A 311 18.27 11.92 -8.48
N ALA A 312 17.45 12.39 -7.53
CA ALA A 312 17.75 12.29 -6.12
C ALA A 312 17.66 10.82 -5.62
N ILE A 313 16.65 10.08 -6.09
CA ILE A 313 16.47 8.66 -5.76
C ILE A 313 17.60 7.82 -6.35
N ASP A 314 17.95 8.02 -7.64
CA ASP A 314 19.04 7.31 -8.30
C ASP A 314 20.35 7.50 -7.53
N ARG A 315 20.63 8.73 -7.09
CA ARG A 315 21.82 9.04 -6.32
C ARG A 315 21.81 8.38 -4.94
N ALA A 316 20.69 8.44 -4.25
CA ALA A 316 20.56 7.80 -2.93
C ALA A 316 20.68 6.28 -3.01
N LEU A 317 20.13 5.64 -4.07
CA LEU A 317 20.30 4.21 -4.34
C LEU A 317 21.77 3.85 -4.58
N LEU A 318 22.52 4.67 -5.32
CA LEU A 318 23.96 4.46 -5.53
C LEU A 318 24.74 4.57 -4.20
N ASP A 319 24.44 5.57 -3.38
CA ASP A 319 25.09 5.76 -2.08
C ASP A 319 24.78 4.58 -1.12
N LEU A 320 23.53 4.09 -1.09
CA LEU A 320 23.13 2.93 -0.31
C LEU A 320 23.79 1.65 -0.82
N SER A 321 23.90 1.46 -2.14
CA SER A 321 24.58 0.32 -2.74
C SER A 321 26.06 0.29 -2.34
N ALA A 322 26.75 1.42 -2.43
CA ALA A 322 28.16 1.52 -2.02
C ALA A 322 28.35 1.22 -0.52
N LEU A 323 27.41 1.63 0.32
CA LEU A 323 27.43 1.34 1.75
C LEU A 323 27.18 -0.14 2.03
N HIS A 324 26.19 -0.74 1.38
CA HIS A 324 25.89 -2.17 1.43
C HIS A 324 27.13 -3.01 1.07
N ASP A 325 27.76 -2.70 -0.10
CA ASP A 325 28.91 -3.47 -0.60
C ASP A 325 30.12 -3.37 0.35
N ARG A 326 30.32 -2.19 0.94
CA ARG A 326 31.38 -2.01 1.94
C ARG A 326 31.15 -2.86 3.19
N LEU A 327 29.94 -2.85 3.75
CA LEU A 327 29.61 -3.63 4.93
C LEU A 327 29.64 -5.16 4.65
N ALA A 328 29.18 -5.57 3.48
CA ALA A 328 29.26 -6.96 3.05
C ALA A 328 30.72 -7.44 2.92
N ALA A 329 31.63 -6.56 2.46
CA ALA A 329 33.06 -6.87 2.39
C ALA A 329 33.73 -6.95 3.77
N GLU A 330 33.24 -6.22 4.76
CA GLU A 330 33.70 -6.28 6.16
C GLU A 330 33.13 -7.48 6.95
N ALA A 331 32.43 -8.41 6.26
CA ALA A 331 31.78 -9.61 6.82
C ALA A 331 30.63 -9.29 7.81
N ASP A 332 30.10 -8.07 7.80
CA ASP A 332 28.94 -7.67 8.59
C ASP A 332 27.66 -7.80 7.76
N ARG A 333 27.29 -9.05 7.46
CA ARG A 333 26.12 -9.37 6.61
C ARG A 333 24.81 -8.83 7.19
N GLU A 334 24.66 -8.90 8.50
CA GLU A 334 23.42 -8.50 9.16
C GLU A 334 23.15 -6.99 8.99
N ARG A 335 24.21 -6.16 9.10
CA ARG A 335 24.10 -4.74 8.83
C ARG A 335 23.94 -4.43 7.34
N ALA A 336 24.58 -5.19 6.46
CA ALA A 336 24.41 -5.00 5.02
C ALA A 336 22.95 -5.22 4.59
N GLU A 337 22.26 -6.24 5.13
CA GLU A 337 20.86 -6.53 4.83
C GLU A 337 19.89 -5.39 5.20
N ILE A 338 20.20 -4.60 6.24
CA ILE A 338 19.43 -3.40 6.58
C ILE A 338 19.44 -2.39 5.43
N PHE A 339 20.61 -2.19 4.81
CA PHE A 339 20.73 -1.25 3.68
C PHE A 339 20.10 -1.79 2.39
N ALA A 340 20.08 -3.12 2.21
CA ALA A 340 19.30 -3.74 1.14
C ALA A 340 17.79 -3.45 1.31
N ALA A 341 17.26 -3.56 2.53
CA ALA A 341 15.87 -3.19 2.80
C ALA A 341 15.60 -1.70 2.55
N HIS A 342 16.54 -0.81 2.91
CA HIS A 342 16.40 0.62 2.62
C HIS A 342 16.40 0.92 1.12
N GLN A 343 17.16 0.18 0.29
CA GLN A 343 17.11 0.31 -1.15
C GLN A 343 15.74 -0.07 -1.71
N GLU A 344 15.15 -1.16 -1.21
CA GLU A 344 13.82 -1.59 -1.62
C GLU A 344 12.72 -0.59 -1.21
N ILE A 345 12.83 0.02 -0.01
CA ILE A 345 11.91 1.08 0.43
C ILE A 345 12.05 2.32 -0.45
N LEU A 346 13.28 2.76 -0.75
CA LEU A 346 13.54 3.95 -1.55
C LEU A 346 13.04 3.81 -2.99
N GLY A 347 13.12 2.60 -3.55
CA GLY A 347 12.63 2.26 -4.90
C GLY A 347 11.22 1.67 -4.91
N ASP A 348 10.46 1.80 -3.83
CA ASP A 348 9.12 1.21 -3.74
C ASP A 348 8.13 1.90 -4.69
N PRO A 349 7.44 1.16 -5.58
CA PRO A 349 6.56 1.74 -6.58
C PRO A 349 5.38 2.51 -5.97
N GLU A 350 4.81 2.05 -4.84
CA GLU A 350 3.69 2.76 -4.22
C GLU A 350 4.12 4.08 -3.59
N LEU A 351 5.33 4.12 -3.00
CA LEU A 351 5.90 5.34 -2.44
C LEU A 351 6.20 6.37 -3.55
N LEU A 352 6.78 5.89 -4.66
CA LEU A 352 7.08 6.71 -5.84
C LEU A 352 5.82 7.28 -6.48
N ASP A 353 4.77 6.46 -6.65
CA ASP A 353 3.51 6.88 -7.24
C ASP A 353 2.82 7.97 -6.39
N LEU A 354 2.89 7.87 -5.06
CA LEU A 354 2.40 8.93 -4.16
C LEU A 354 3.15 10.24 -4.36
N ALA A 355 4.48 10.19 -4.43
CA ALA A 355 5.29 11.37 -4.64
C ALA A 355 5.05 12.00 -6.02
N VAL A 356 4.98 11.19 -7.07
CA VAL A 356 4.68 11.65 -8.44
C VAL A 356 3.28 12.26 -8.52
N SER A 357 2.28 11.64 -7.90
CA SER A 357 0.92 12.20 -7.83
C SER A 357 0.87 13.57 -7.14
N ALA A 358 1.68 13.78 -6.11
CA ALA A 358 1.78 15.08 -5.46
C ALA A 358 2.48 16.13 -6.34
N ILE A 359 3.53 15.73 -7.08
CA ILE A 359 4.23 16.61 -8.05
C ILE A 359 3.27 17.05 -9.15
N ASP A 360 2.42 16.14 -9.66
CA ASP A 360 1.44 16.46 -10.70
C ASP A 360 0.36 17.45 -10.23
N LYS A 361 0.17 17.55 -8.91
CA LYS A 361 -0.65 18.57 -8.26
C LYS A 361 0.11 19.87 -7.95
N GLY A 362 1.31 20.06 -8.52
CA GLY A 362 2.10 21.27 -8.39
C GLY A 362 3.02 21.32 -7.17
N LYS A 363 3.17 20.22 -6.41
CA LYS A 363 4.10 20.20 -5.28
C LYS A 363 5.55 20.06 -5.76
N SER A 364 6.49 20.56 -4.96
CA SER A 364 7.92 20.35 -5.20
C SER A 364 8.31 18.90 -4.95
N ALA A 365 9.38 18.42 -5.56
CA ALA A 365 9.89 17.06 -5.39
C ALA A 365 10.15 16.72 -3.93
N GLN A 366 10.76 17.65 -3.19
CA GLN A 366 11.10 17.48 -1.77
C GLN A 366 9.84 17.39 -0.89
N TYR A 367 8.86 18.26 -1.13
CA TYR A 367 7.60 18.26 -0.38
C TYR A 367 6.78 16.99 -0.67
N ALA A 368 6.71 16.60 -1.94
CA ALA A 368 6.01 15.41 -2.40
C ALA A 368 6.61 14.13 -1.81
N TRP A 369 7.95 14.01 -1.83
CA TRP A 369 8.66 12.88 -1.24
C TRP A 369 8.43 12.79 0.28
N ARG A 370 8.62 13.90 1.00
CA ARG A 370 8.37 13.95 2.44
C ARG A 370 6.94 13.57 2.79
N GLY A 371 5.97 14.06 2.03
CA GLY A 371 4.55 13.71 2.23
C GLY A 371 4.24 12.24 1.99
N ALA A 372 4.82 11.64 0.94
CA ALA A 372 4.69 10.23 0.65
C ALA A 372 5.29 9.37 1.76
N PHE A 373 6.51 9.68 2.18
CA PHE A 373 7.19 8.95 3.25
C PHE A 373 6.44 9.04 4.59
N ASN A 374 6.03 10.24 5.00
CA ASN A 374 5.28 10.43 6.25
C ASN A 374 3.95 9.68 6.23
N ASN A 375 3.26 9.64 5.10
CA ASN A 375 2.00 8.88 4.97
C ASN A 375 2.19 7.40 5.30
N TYR A 376 3.29 6.79 4.83
CA TYR A 376 3.59 5.40 5.14
C TYR A 376 4.09 5.22 6.57
N ALA A 377 4.92 6.13 7.07
CA ALA A 377 5.38 6.09 8.46
C ALA A 377 4.19 6.13 9.44
N ASP A 378 3.22 7.02 9.20
CA ASP A 378 2.00 7.13 10.02
C ASP A 378 1.15 5.85 9.93
N ARG A 379 1.04 5.24 8.74
CA ARG A 379 0.32 3.96 8.57
C ARG A 379 0.99 2.82 9.33
N LEU A 380 2.31 2.69 9.24
CA LEU A 380 3.06 1.65 9.96
C LEU A 380 3.00 1.87 11.47
N ALA A 381 3.15 3.11 11.94
CA ALA A 381 2.99 3.45 13.36
C ALA A 381 1.59 3.14 13.91
N GLY A 382 0.56 3.14 13.06
CA GLY A 382 -0.81 2.76 13.41
C GLY A 382 -1.08 1.26 13.47
N LEU A 383 -0.11 0.41 13.08
CA LEU A 383 -0.27 -1.04 13.15
C LEU A 383 -0.23 -1.54 14.60
N ALA A 384 -1.03 -2.56 14.90
CA ALA A 384 -1.08 -3.16 16.23
C ALA A 384 0.21 -3.92 16.60
N ASN A 385 1.07 -4.20 15.63
CA ASN A 385 2.35 -4.90 15.83
C ASN A 385 3.46 -3.89 16.16
N GLU A 386 3.93 -3.89 17.41
CA GLU A 386 4.97 -2.98 17.90
C GLU A 386 6.30 -3.09 17.15
N VAL A 387 6.64 -4.26 16.60
CA VAL A 387 7.88 -4.47 15.81
C VAL A 387 7.81 -3.78 14.45
N LEU A 388 6.60 -3.64 13.88
CA LEU A 388 6.39 -2.94 12.60
C LEU A 388 6.17 -1.43 12.81
N ALA A 389 5.69 -1.04 13.99
CA ALA A 389 5.41 0.35 14.34
C ALA A 389 6.66 1.13 14.81
N GLY A 390 7.70 0.47 15.29
CA GLY A 390 8.97 1.06 15.74
C GLY A 390 9.99 1.06 14.63
#